data_7f69722116f7550c61ece0b256092a04
#
_entry.id   7f69722116f7550c61ece0b256092a04
#
_cell.length_a   1.000
_cell.length_b   1.000
_cell.length_c   1.000
_cell.angle_alpha   90.00
_cell.angle_beta   90.00
_cell.angle_gamma   90.00
#
_symmetry.space_group_name_H-M   'P 1'
#
loop_
_entity.id
_entity.type
_entity.pdbx_description
1 polymer ?
#
loop_
_entity_poly.entity_id
_entity_poly.type
_entity_poly.pdbx_seq_one_letter_code
_entity_poly.pdbx_strand_id
1 'polypeptide(L)'
;MKVLFLSNEYPPHIYGGAGTHVGYLSRELAKSIIVEVRCFGDQRFEEGDLKVTGFELDTSGFTCPKPLRSAFGAVRRCTDFNTTNIDADIVHCHTWYTHFGGILAKKNYGIPLVITVHSLEPLRPWKREQLAGGYDFSLWVEKTALEMADAIIAVSGETKRDIDCLFDVDPARVHVIHNGIDLEEYRKVDSTEALKRYGIDPKRSYLLFVGRITRQKGFMHLLRAIQFMDRDFQIVLCAAAPDTPEIAKEMKNAVECARMRRPGIIWIDEMVDQKIACELYSDAAVFICPSIYEPFGIINLEAMACETPVVASAVGGIKEVVVDGETGFLVSLEQMKESPFEATNPDKFARDLAARINQLMKKPQLREEFGRAGRKRAEENFSWAAIARKTKALYETLKR
;
A
#
# COMPACT_ATOMS: atom_id res chain seq x y z
N MET A 1 15.91 0.92 -24.60
CA MET A 1 16.24 0.79 -23.16
C MET A 1 15.50 -0.42 -22.63
N LYS A 2 16.20 -1.26 -21.89
CA LYS A 2 15.64 -2.44 -21.22
C LYS A 2 15.82 -2.29 -19.72
N VAL A 3 14.75 -2.48 -18.95
CA VAL A 3 14.76 -2.37 -17.49
C VAL A 3 14.39 -3.71 -16.87
N LEU A 4 15.17 -4.16 -15.87
CA LEU A 4 14.89 -5.34 -15.08
C LEU A 4 14.22 -4.93 -13.75
N PHE A 5 12.96 -5.31 -13.57
CA PHE A 5 12.25 -5.18 -12.29
C PHE A 5 12.49 -6.40 -11.42
N LEU A 6 12.82 -6.18 -10.16
CA LEU A 6 12.85 -7.22 -9.13
C LEU A 6 11.75 -6.95 -8.10
N SER A 7 10.80 -7.88 -7.98
CA SER A 7 9.66 -7.74 -7.06
C SER A 7 9.38 -9.04 -6.30
N ASN A 8 8.95 -8.88 -5.04
CA ASN A 8 8.43 -10.03 -4.28
C ASN A 8 6.96 -10.32 -4.58
N GLU A 9 6.27 -9.40 -5.24
CA GLU A 9 4.85 -9.52 -5.58
C GLU A 9 4.66 -9.15 -7.06
N TYR A 10 3.82 -9.89 -7.75
CA TYR A 10 3.35 -9.57 -9.11
C TYR A 10 2.02 -10.29 -9.36
N PRO A 11 1.08 -9.70 -10.11
CA PRO A 11 -0.19 -10.37 -10.42
C PRO A 11 -0.01 -11.79 -10.98
N PRO A 12 -0.84 -12.78 -10.58
CA PRO A 12 -1.97 -12.67 -9.67
C PRO A 12 -1.59 -12.73 -8.17
N HIS A 13 -0.34 -12.95 -7.82
CA HIS A 13 0.14 -13.11 -6.44
C HIS A 13 0.48 -11.76 -5.82
N ILE A 14 -0.55 -11.01 -5.43
CA ILE A 14 -0.43 -9.70 -4.78
C ILE A 14 -0.84 -9.82 -3.32
N TYR A 15 -0.02 -9.26 -2.44
CA TYR A 15 -0.29 -9.15 -1.01
C TYR A 15 -0.55 -7.71 -0.56
N GLY A 16 -0.04 -6.72 -1.29
CA GLY A 16 -0.17 -5.31 -0.94
C GLY A 16 0.03 -4.33 -2.08
N GLY A 17 0.04 -3.04 -1.74
CA GLY A 17 0.15 -1.96 -2.72
C GLY A 17 1.42 -1.98 -3.58
N ALA A 18 2.51 -2.60 -3.10
CA ALA A 18 3.74 -2.73 -3.89
C ALA A 18 3.54 -3.63 -5.12
N GLY A 19 2.86 -4.77 -4.96
CA GLY A 19 2.55 -5.66 -6.08
C GLY A 19 1.61 -5.02 -7.10
N THR A 20 0.61 -4.27 -6.63
CA THR A 20 -0.28 -3.45 -7.46
C THR A 20 0.53 -2.43 -8.27
N HIS A 21 1.40 -1.66 -7.60
CA HIS A 21 2.27 -0.68 -8.25
C HIS A 21 3.14 -1.31 -9.35
N VAL A 22 3.82 -2.42 -9.06
CA VAL A 22 4.72 -3.08 -10.02
C VAL A 22 3.92 -3.59 -11.23
N GLY A 23 2.74 -4.15 -11.00
CA GLY A 23 1.87 -4.65 -12.07
C GLY A 23 1.46 -3.56 -13.06
N TYR A 24 0.97 -2.41 -12.57
CA TYR A 24 0.57 -1.30 -13.44
C TYR A 24 1.76 -0.57 -14.06
N LEU A 25 2.79 -0.26 -13.26
CA LEU A 25 3.94 0.47 -13.77
C LEU A 25 4.68 -0.31 -14.86
N SER A 26 4.88 -1.61 -14.70
CA SER A 26 5.56 -2.44 -15.69
C SER A 26 4.80 -2.50 -17.02
N ARG A 27 3.48 -2.66 -16.99
CA ARG A 27 2.62 -2.64 -18.18
C ARG A 27 2.65 -1.29 -18.88
N GLU A 28 2.60 -0.19 -18.12
CA GLU A 28 2.60 1.14 -18.69
C GLU A 28 3.95 1.52 -19.29
N LEU A 29 5.05 1.15 -18.65
CA LEU A 29 6.40 1.32 -19.17
C LEU A 29 6.65 0.48 -20.44
N ALA A 30 6.11 -0.74 -20.49
CA ALA A 30 6.25 -1.64 -21.64
C ALA A 30 5.64 -1.08 -22.93
N LYS A 31 4.78 -0.07 -22.85
CA LYS A 31 4.31 0.66 -24.05
C LYS A 31 5.41 1.50 -24.73
N SER A 32 6.56 1.68 -24.08
CA SER A 32 7.61 2.59 -24.59
C SER A 32 9.06 2.12 -24.37
N ILE A 33 9.28 1.07 -23.59
CA ILE A 33 10.59 0.47 -23.32
C ILE A 33 10.41 -1.04 -23.06
N ILE A 34 11.48 -1.81 -23.18
CA ILE A 34 11.46 -3.23 -22.84
C ILE A 34 11.52 -3.39 -21.32
N VAL A 35 10.57 -4.14 -20.75
CA VAL A 35 10.49 -4.41 -19.31
C VAL A 35 10.56 -5.92 -19.06
N GLU A 36 11.56 -6.34 -18.30
CA GLU A 36 11.65 -7.70 -17.77
C GLU A 36 11.35 -7.66 -16.28
N VAL A 37 10.39 -8.47 -15.81
CA VAL A 37 10.06 -8.62 -14.39
C VAL A 37 10.49 -9.99 -13.92
N ARG A 38 11.33 -10.03 -12.88
CA ARG A 38 11.63 -11.24 -12.10
C ARG A 38 10.95 -11.11 -10.76
N CYS A 39 10.01 -12.01 -10.47
CA CYS A 39 9.21 -11.93 -9.25
C CYS A 39 9.19 -13.25 -8.48
N PHE A 40 8.70 -13.22 -7.25
CA PHE A 40 8.43 -14.42 -6.48
C PHE A 40 7.12 -15.04 -6.98
N GLY A 41 7.12 -16.36 -7.15
CA GLY A 41 5.95 -17.11 -7.62
C GLY A 41 6.25 -17.94 -8.86
N ASP A 42 5.20 -18.34 -9.55
CA ASP A 42 5.22 -19.25 -10.71
C ASP A 42 4.80 -18.57 -12.02
N GLN A 43 4.56 -17.26 -12.00
CA GLN A 43 4.07 -16.49 -13.15
C GLN A 43 5.04 -16.57 -14.32
N ARG A 44 4.53 -16.84 -15.52
CA ARG A 44 5.31 -16.84 -16.75
C ARG A 44 4.44 -16.37 -17.90
N PHE A 45 4.73 -15.20 -18.43
CA PHE A 45 4.08 -14.70 -19.65
C PHE A 45 4.95 -13.65 -20.35
N GLU A 46 4.66 -13.43 -21.62
CA GLU A 46 5.23 -12.38 -22.46
C GLU A 46 4.09 -11.67 -23.19
N GLU A 47 4.06 -10.35 -23.16
CA GLU A 47 3.06 -9.51 -23.84
C GLU A 47 3.74 -8.25 -24.38
N GLY A 48 3.95 -8.18 -25.70
CA GLY A 48 4.71 -7.09 -26.32
C GLY A 48 6.12 -6.98 -25.74
N ASP A 49 6.45 -5.81 -25.22
CA ASP A 49 7.75 -5.52 -24.60
C ASP A 49 7.80 -5.85 -23.10
N LEU A 50 6.78 -6.52 -22.54
CA LEU A 50 6.73 -7.00 -21.16
C LEU A 50 6.98 -8.50 -21.07
N LYS A 51 8.01 -8.87 -20.33
CA LYS A 51 8.28 -10.27 -19.97
C LYS A 51 8.25 -10.46 -18.47
N VAL A 52 7.49 -11.44 -17.97
CA VAL A 52 7.38 -11.76 -16.54
C VAL A 52 7.83 -13.20 -16.30
N THR A 53 8.71 -13.37 -15.32
CA THR A 53 9.22 -14.67 -14.89
C THR A 53 9.17 -14.79 -13.39
N GLY A 54 8.35 -15.71 -12.91
CA GLY A 54 8.27 -16.10 -11.50
C GLY A 54 9.40 -17.05 -11.11
N PHE A 55 9.88 -16.91 -9.89
CA PHE A 55 10.89 -17.75 -9.26
C PHE A 55 10.29 -18.40 -8.01
N GLU A 56 9.92 -19.67 -8.14
CA GLU A 56 9.41 -20.46 -7.02
C GLU A 56 10.52 -20.72 -5.99
N LEU A 57 10.12 -20.95 -4.76
CA LEU A 57 11.03 -21.27 -3.67
C LEU A 57 10.84 -22.71 -3.21
N ASP A 58 11.85 -23.53 -3.42
CA ASP A 58 11.94 -24.78 -2.71
C ASP A 58 12.43 -24.56 -1.26
N THR A 59 11.55 -24.82 -0.31
CA THR A 59 11.84 -24.71 1.12
C THR A 59 12.17 -26.04 1.78
N SER A 60 12.21 -27.14 1.05
CA SER A 60 12.40 -28.51 1.58
C SER A 60 13.69 -28.65 2.40
N GLY A 61 14.74 -27.90 2.04
CA GLY A 61 16.02 -27.88 2.76
C GLY A 61 16.08 -26.87 3.93
N PHE A 62 15.01 -26.14 4.25
CA PHE A 62 15.05 -25.13 5.31
C PHE A 62 14.78 -25.75 6.68
N THR A 63 15.83 -25.92 7.48
CA THR A 63 15.74 -26.38 8.88
C THR A 63 15.70 -25.24 9.91
N CYS A 64 15.84 -23.99 9.44
CA CYS A 64 15.80 -22.81 10.31
C CYS A 64 14.40 -22.56 10.90
N PRO A 65 14.29 -21.79 12.00
CA PRO A 65 13.02 -21.38 12.58
C PRO A 65 12.07 -20.75 11.55
N LYS A 66 10.77 -21.06 11.66
CA LYS A 66 9.74 -20.62 10.71
C LYS A 66 9.78 -19.11 10.37
N PRO A 67 9.94 -18.18 11.35
CA PRO A 67 9.99 -16.74 11.04
C PRO A 67 11.18 -16.34 10.16
N LEU A 68 12.31 -17.04 10.23
CA LEU A 68 13.50 -16.75 9.42
C LEU A 68 13.42 -17.26 7.98
N ARG A 69 12.49 -18.16 7.70
CA ARG A 69 12.33 -18.73 6.33
C ARG A 69 12.01 -17.67 5.28
N SER A 70 11.31 -16.61 5.67
CA SER A 70 11.00 -15.48 4.79
C SER A 70 12.28 -14.75 4.35
N ALA A 71 13.17 -14.45 5.29
CA ALA A 71 14.44 -13.78 5.02
C ALA A 71 15.36 -14.65 4.15
N PHE A 72 15.59 -15.91 4.53
CA PHE A 72 16.43 -16.82 3.74
C PHE A 72 15.83 -17.12 2.37
N GLY A 73 14.50 -17.22 2.27
CA GLY A 73 13.80 -17.38 1.00
C GLY A 73 13.97 -16.18 0.06
N ALA A 74 13.98 -14.96 0.61
CA ALA A 74 14.28 -13.76 -0.16
C ALA A 74 15.72 -13.75 -0.68
N VAL A 75 16.71 -14.07 0.17
CA VAL A 75 18.13 -14.17 -0.23
C VAL A 75 18.32 -15.19 -1.36
N ARG A 76 17.72 -16.39 -1.23
CA ARG A 76 17.82 -17.43 -2.25
C ARG A 76 17.29 -16.96 -3.59
N ARG A 77 16.07 -16.40 -3.64
CA ARG A 77 15.49 -15.87 -4.87
C ARG A 77 16.30 -14.69 -5.45
N CYS A 78 16.85 -13.82 -4.62
CA CYS A 78 17.75 -12.77 -5.07
C CYS A 78 18.99 -13.33 -5.76
N THR A 79 19.52 -14.46 -5.27
CA THR A 79 20.61 -15.18 -5.92
C THR A 79 20.14 -15.79 -7.24
N ASP A 80 19.01 -16.48 -7.24
CA ASP A 80 18.43 -17.11 -8.44
C ASP A 80 18.13 -16.08 -9.55
N PHE A 81 17.66 -14.88 -9.19
CA PHE A 81 17.50 -13.76 -10.13
C PHE A 81 18.79 -13.39 -10.84
N ASN A 82 19.92 -13.52 -10.19
CA ASN A 82 21.23 -13.10 -10.69
C ASN A 82 22.05 -14.22 -11.34
N THR A 83 21.68 -15.48 -11.15
CA THR A 83 22.31 -16.63 -11.84
C THR A 83 21.76 -16.84 -13.25
N THR A 84 20.66 -16.22 -13.58
CA THR A 84 20.15 -16.12 -14.95
C THR A 84 20.74 -14.87 -15.61
N ASN A 85 21.10 -14.96 -16.90
CA ASN A 85 21.69 -13.82 -17.61
C ASN A 85 20.86 -12.54 -17.45
N ILE A 86 21.53 -11.43 -17.12
CA ILE A 86 20.94 -10.10 -17.04
C ILE A 86 21.45 -9.27 -18.23
N ASP A 87 20.53 -8.98 -19.15
CA ASP A 87 20.71 -8.11 -20.29
C ASP A 87 19.74 -6.92 -20.13
N ALA A 88 20.11 -6.00 -19.23
CA ALA A 88 19.31 -4.82 -18.93
C ALA A 88 20.20 -3.60 -18.73
N ASP A 89 19.69 -2.41 -19.11
CA ASP A 89 20.36 -1.14 -18.90
C ASP A 89 20.27 -0.68 -17.42
N ILE A 90 19.24 -1.12 -16.70
CA ILE A 90 18.91 -0.70 -15.32
C ILE A 90 18.29 -1.88 -14.56
N VAL A 91 18.61 -2.02 -13.27
CA VAL A 91 17.84 -2.85 -12.33
C VAL A 91 17.01 -1.96 -11.41
N HIS A 92 15.71 -2.25 -11.29
CA HIS A 92 14.78 -1.53 -10.44
C HIS A 92 14.14 -2.47 -9.42
N CYS A 93 14.40 -2.22 -8.13
CA CYS A 93 13.93 -3.05 -7.03
C CYS A 93 12.73 -2.44 -6.31
N HIS A 94 11.85 -3.33 -5.84
CA HIS A 94 10.66 -2.98 -5.06
C HIS A 94 10.63 -3.81 -3.78
N THR A 95 10.60 -3.16 -2.63
CA THR A 95 10.66 -3.73 -1.27
C THR A 95 12.00 -4.39 -0.90
N TRP A 96 12.29 -4.45 0.41
CA TRP A 96 13.54 -5.01 0.93
C TRP A 96 13.78 -6.47 0.51
N TYR A 97 12.72 -7.23 0.23
CA TYR A 97 12.81 -8.63 -0.20
C TYR A 97 13.67 -8.83 -1.46
N THR A 98 13.78 -7.80 -2.30
CA THR A 98 14.52 -7.86 -3.57
C THR A 98 15.76 -6.96 -3.61
N HIS A 99 15.97 -6.13 -2.60
CA HIS A 99 17.09 -5.20 -2.53
C HIS A 99 18.45 -5.90 -2.64
N PHE A 100 18.61 -7.06 -1.99
CA PHE A 100 19.85 -7.85 -2.12
C PHE A 100 20.09 -8.29 -3.57
N GLY A 101 19.05 -8.65 -4.31
CA GLY A 101 19.13 -8.96 -5.74
C GLY A 101 19.59 -7.77 -6.58
N GLY A 102 19.11 -6.57 -6.26
CA GLY A 102 19.56 -5.34 -6.91
C GLY A 102 21.02 -5.00 -6.62
N ILE A 103 21.48 -5.21 -5.39
CA ILE A 103 22.90 -5.05 -5.01
C ILE A 103 23.77 -6.01 -5.84
N LEU A 104 23.36 -7.29 -5.96
CA LEU A 104 24.08 -8.28 -6.77
C LEU A 104 24.13 -7.87 -8.25
N ALA A 105 22.99 -7.44 -8.82
CA ALA A 105 22.94 -7.00 -10.22
C ALA A 105 23.87 -5.80 -10.46
N LYS A 106 23.80 -4.76 -9.60
CA LYS A 106 24.68 -3.60 -9.70
C LYS A 106 26.16 -3.98 -9.64
N LYS A 107 26.54 -4.84 -8.70
CA LYS A 107 27.94 -5.21 -8.47
C LYS A 107 28.52 -6.15 -9.52
N ASN A 108 27.74 -7.14 -9.99
CA ASN A 108 28.23 -8.16 -10.90
C ASN A 108 28.10 -7.77 -12.37
N TYR A 109 27.05 -7.02 -12.72
CA TYR A 109 26.77 -6.63 -14.11
C TYR A 109 27.08 -5.15 -14.39
N GLY A 110 27.39 -4.35 -13.36
CA GLY A 110 27.77 -2.94 -13.53
C GLY A 110 26.62 -2.02 -13.95
N ILE A 111 25.36 -2.47 -13.81
CA ILE A 111 24.18 -1.69 -14.19
C ILE A 111 23.69 -0.81 -13.05
N PRO A 112 23.12 0.39 -13.32
CA PRO A 112 22.56 1.26 -12.32
C PRO A 112 21.42 0.59 -11.53
N LEU A 113 21.38 0.86 -10.21
CA LEU A 113 20.34 0.40 -9.30
C LEU A 113 19.36 1.52 -8.99
N VAL A 114 18.10 1.30 -9.30
CA VAL A 114 16.96 2.14 -8.87
C VAL A 114 16.16 1.40 -7.80
N ILE A 115 15.67 2.12 -6.80
CA ILE A 115 14.81 1.55 -5.74
C ILE A 115 13.57 2.40 -5.60
N THR A 116 12.38 1.80 -5.72
CA THR A 116 11.14 2.42 -5.25
C THR A 116 10.86 2.04 -3.80
N VAL A 117 10.77 3.06 -2.95
CA VAL A 117 10.44 2.91 -1.53
C VAL A 117 8.94 2.96 -1.33
N HIS A 118 8.34 1.78 -1.13
CA HIS A 118 6.92 1.62 -0.81
C HIS A 118 6.63 1.74 0.69
N SER A 119 7.62 1.48 1.52
CA SER A 119 7.62 1.64 2.97
C SER A 119 9.05 1.50 3.47
N LEU A 120 9.34 2.02 4.65
CA LEU A 120 10.64 1.92 5.29
C LEU A 120 10.56 0.99 6.50
N GLU A 121 11.45 0.02 6.58
CA GLU A 121 11.46 -0.97 7.67
C GLU A 121 11.68 -0.32 9.04
N PRO A 122 12.54 0.71 9.25
CA PRO A 122 12.66 1.38 10.54
C PRO A 122 11.36 1.97 11.08
N LEU A 123 10.43 2.35 10.19
CA LEU A 123 9.13 2.90 10.56
C LEU A 123 8.04 1.83 10.73
N ARG A 124 8.42 0.54 10.71
CA ARG A 124 7.52 -0.61 10.81
C ARG A 124 7.96 -1.60 11.90
N PRO A 125 8.16 -1.15 13.14
CA PRO A 125 8.75 -1.99 14.21
C PRO A 125 7.91 -3.23 14.55
N TRP A 126 6.59 -3.20 14.32
CA TRP A 126 5.70 -4.36 14.44
C TRP A 126 6.05 -5.53 13.51
N LYS A 127 6.84 -5.30 12.44
CA LYS A 127 7.36 -6.37 11.59
C LYS A 127 8.25 -7.37 12.33
N ARG A 128 8.82 -6.99 13.46
CA ARG A 128 9.56 -7.91 14.34
C ARG A 128 8.67 -9.03 14.86
N GLU A 129 7.37 -8.78 15.09
CA GLU A 129 6.40 -9.82 15.48
C GLU A 129 6.28 -10.91 14.40
N GLN A 130 6.41 -10.52 13.12
CA GLN A 130 6.28 -11.40 11.96
C GLN A 130 7.59 -12.06 11.55
N LEU A 131 8.70 -11.33 11.58
CA LEU A 131 10.00 -11.74 11.02
C LEU A 131 11.00 -12.19 12.08
N ALA A 132 10.76 -11.94 13.36
CA ALA A 132 11.72 -12.15 14.46
C ALA A 132 13.10 -11.57 14.11
N GLY A 133 14.19 -12.34 14.23
CA GLY A 133 15.54 -11.89 13.84
C GLY A 133 15.73 -11.56 12.36
N GLY A 134 14.82 -12.01 11.49
CA GLY A 134 14.81 -11.63 10.08
C GLY A 134 14.48 -10.14 9.86
N TYR A 135 13.90 -9.47 10.86
CA TYR A 135 13.68 -8.03 10.81
C TYR A 135 15.00 -7.24 10.87
N ASP A 136 15.97 -7.68 11.65
CA ASP A 136 17.29 -7.04 11.69
C ASP A 136 18.02 -7.18 10.35
N PHE A 137 17.83 -8.32 9.67
CA PHE A 137 18.32 -8.50 8.31
C PHE A 137 17.61 -7.57 7.31
N SER A 138 16.28 -7.40 7.41
CA SER A 138 15.56 -6.48 6.51
C SER A 138 16.00 -5.03 6.67
N LEU A 139 16.25 -4.58 7.91
CA LEU A 139 16.82 -3.25 8.20
C LEU A 139 18.20 -3.07 7.56
N TRP A 140 19.08 -4.06 7.72
CA TRP A 140 20.43 -3.99 7.18
C TRP A 140 20.44 -3.97 5.64
N VAL A 141 19.67 -4.84 5.01
CA VAL A 141 19.65 -4.92 3.53
C VAL A 141 19.00 -3.70 2.91
N GLU A 142 17.93 -3.16 3.52
CA GLU A 142 17.29 -1.93 3.06
C GLU A 142 18.25 -0.75 3.14
N LYS A 143 18.88 -0.53 4.30
CA LYS A 143 19.90 0.52 4.48
C LYS A 143 21.00 0.41 3.44
N THR A 144 21.62 -0.76 3.31
CA THR A 144 22.72 -0.98 2.38
C THR A 144 22.31 -0.70 0.93
N ALA A 145 21.13 -1.14 0.54
CA ALA A 145 20.64 -0.96 -0.83
C ALA A 145 20.34 0.51 -1.16
N LEU A 146 19.67 1.24 -0.24
CA LEU A 146 19.36 2.65 -0.42
C LEU A 146 20.63 3.50 -0.52
N GLU A 147 21.63 3.26 0.35
CA GLU A 147 22.90 3.98 0.32
C GLU A 147 23.72 3.68 -0.95
N MET A 148 23.55 2.50 -1.54
CA MET A 148 24.20 2.08 -2.79
C MET A 148 23.41 2.45 -4.06
N ALA A 149 22.13 2.81 -3.98
CA ALA A 149 21.29 3.11 -5.14
C ALA A 149 21.80 4.30 -5.95
N ASP A 150 21.71 4.25 -7.27
CA ASP A 150 22.01 5.38 -8.16
C ASP A 150 20.86 6.39 -8.18
N ALA A 151 19.63 5.91 -8.02
CA ALA A 151 18.45 6.74 -7.77
C ALA A 151 17.44 6.02 -6.87
N ILE A 152 16.70 6.80 -6.09
CA ILE A 152 15.65 6.33 -5.21
C ILE A 152 14.36 7.06 -5.56
N ILE A 153 13.29 6.30 -5.75
CA ILE A 153 11.95 6.83 -5.94
C ILE A 153 11.21 6.75 -4.60
N ALA A 154 10.94 7.91 -4.02
CA ALA A 154 10.05 8.05 -2.88
C ALA A 154 8.61 8.23 -3.36
N VAL A 155 7.67 7.43 -2.83
CA VAL A 155 6.26 7.48 -3.26
C VAL A 155 5.50 8.72 -2.75
N SER A 156 6.12 9.52 -1.89
CA SER A 156 5.61 10.80 -1.41
C SER A 156 6.74 11.71 -0.92
N GLY A 157 6.47 13.00 -0.76
CA GLY A 157 7.42 13.95 -0.15
C GLY A 157 7.70 13.62 1.31
N GLU A 158 6.73 13.03 2.04
CA GLU A 158 6.96 12.53 3.40
C GLU A 158 7.95 11.36 3.39
N THR A 159 7.75 10.38 2.50
CA THR A 159 8.71 9.26 2.33
C THR A 159 10.10 9.77 1.97
N LYS A 160 10.22 10.84 1.16
CA LYS A 160 11.53 11.46 0.89
C LYS A 160 12.14 12.01 2.17
N ARG A 161 11.38 12.75 2.99
CA ARG A 161 11.88 13.26 4.29
C ARG A 161 12.31 12.14 5.23
N ASP A 162 11.55 11.06 5.28
CA ASP A 162 11.91 9.88 6.09
C ASP A 162 13.24 9.27 5.61
N ILE A 163 13.45 9.15 4.30
CA ILE A 163 14.72 8.65 3.73
C ILE A 163 15.87 9.59 4.12
N ASP A 164 15.70 10.90 3.92
CA ASP A 164 16.72 11.91 4.23
C ASP A 164 17.08 11.92 5.73
N CYS A 165 16.14 11.56 6.62
CA CYS A 165 16.37 11.51 8.06
C CYS A 165 16.98 10.20 8.56
N LEU A 166 16.69 9.07 7.91
CA LEU A 166 17.00 7.73 8.42
C LEU A 166 18.23 7.10 7.79
N PHE A 167 18.67 7.58 6.61
CA PHE A 167 19.76 6.96 5.86
C PHE A 167 20.76 8.00 5.37
N ASP A 168 22.02 7.57 5.22
CA ASP A 168 23.08 8.39 4.64
C ASP A 168 23.02 8.35 3.12
N VAL A 169 22.04 9.08 2.57
CA VAL A 169 21.76 9.16 1.13
C VAL A 169 21.84 10.61 0.69
N ASP A 170 22.51 10.87 -0.44
CA ASP A 170 22.48 12.19 -1.09
C ASP A 170 21.05 12.54 -1.50
N PRO A 171 20.44 13.61 -0.97
CA PRO A 171 19.08 14.01 -1.31
C PRO A 171 18.84 14.26 -2.81
N ALA A 172 19.89 14.54 -3.59
CA ALA A 172 19.80 14.70 -5.04
C ALA A 172 19.47 13.39 -5.77
N ARG A 173 19.74 12.22 -5.15
CA ARG A 173 19.38 10.92 -5.69
C ARG A 173 17.94 10.50 -5.33
N VAL A 174 17.24 11.24 -4.47
CA VAL A 174 15.89 10.90 -4.00
C VAL A 174 14.83 11.72 -4.77
N HIS A 175 14.06 11.06 -5.60
CA HIS A 175 13.04 11.64 -6.48
C HIS A 175 11.64 11.28 -6.00
N VAL A 176 10.75 12.28 -5.91
CA VAL A 176 9.34 12.01 -5.56
C VAL A 176 8.57 11.65 -6.83
N ILE A 177 8.13 10.40 -6.92
CA ILE A 177 7.23 9.91 -7.97
C ILE A 177 6.11 9.13 -7.28
N HIS A 178 4.91 9.69 -7.30
CA HIS A 178 3.73 9.10 -6.66
C HIS A 178 3.33 7.76 -7.29
N ASN A 179 2.49 7.00 -6.58
CA ASN A 179 1.76 5.88 -7.17
C ASN A 179 0.62 6.40 -8.06
N GLY A 180 0.20 5.57 -9.00
CA GLY A 180 -0.95 5.85 -9.86
C GLY A 180 -2.21 5.11 -9.43
N ILE A 181 -3.29 5.38 -10.16
CA ILE A 181 -4.55 4.66 -10.12
C ILE A 181 -5.02 4.36 -11.54
N ASP A 182 -5.62 3.20 -11.77
CA ASP A 182 -6.31 2.88 -13.02
C ASP A 182 -7.77 3.32 -12.91
N LEU A 183 -8.14 4.29 -13.71
CA LEU A 183 -9.45 4.95 -13.65
C LEU A 183 -10.52 4.22 -14.47
N GLU A 184 -10.14 3.26 -15.31
CA GLU A 184 -11.06 2.37 -15.98
C GLU A 184 -11.46 1.21 -15.06
N GLU A 185 -10.49 0.71 -14.30
CA GLU A 185 -10.72 -0.35 -13.33
C GLU A 185 -11.37 0.17 -12.04
N TYR A 186 -10.92 1.33 -11.52
CA TYR A 186 -11.52 1.99 -10.36
C TYR A 186 -12.39 3.16 -10.80
N ARG A 187 -13.66 2.92 -10.79
CA ARG A 187 -14.69 3.91 -11.14
C ARG A 187 -15.96 3.63 -10.38
N LYS A 188 -16.80 4.63 -10.28
CA LYS A 188 -18.15 4.44 -9.73
C LYS A 188 -18.93 3.46 -10.57
N VAL A 189 -19.49 2.44 -9.94
CA VAL A 189 -20.31 1.41 -10.56
C VAL A 189 -21.70 1.38 -9.92
N ASP A 190 -22.69 1.02 -10.71
CA ASP A 190 -24.10 0.97 -10.30
C ASP A 190 -24.51 -0.52 -10.14
N SER A 191 -23.88 -1.21 -9.19
CA SER A 191 -24.10 -2.62 -8.86
C SER A 191 -24.27 -2.80 -7.37
N THR A 192 -25.16 -3.66 -6.95
CA THR A 192 -25.43 -3.98 -5.54
C THR A 192 -25.18 -5.46 -5.21
N GLU A 193 -24.44 -6.18 -6.03
CA GLU A 193 -24.17 -7.61 -5.84
C GLU A 193 -23.36 -7.85 -4.57
N ALA A 194 -22.31 -7.02 -4.35
CA ALA A 194 -21.51 -7.07 -3.13
C ALA A 194 -22.34 -6.79 -1.87
N LEU A 195 -23.27 -5.82 -1.93
CA LEU A 195 -24.14 -5.51 -0.79
C LEU A 195 -25.02 -6.70 -0.42
N LYS A 196 -25.62 -7.36 -1.43
CA LYS A 196 -26.45 -8.56 -1.22
C LYS A 196 -25.62 -9.72 -0.67
N ARG A 197 -24.43 -9.95 -1.24
CA ARG A 197 -23.52 -11.03 -0.83
C ARG A 197 -23.15 -10.95 0.64
N TYR A 198 -22.88 -9.73 1.13
CA TYR A 198 -22.39 -9.51 2.51
C TYR A 198 -23.49 -9.05 3.48
N GLY A 199 -24.74 -9.00 3.06
CA GLY A 199 -25.87 -8.61 3.90
C GLY A 199 -25.84 -7.14 4.34
N ILE A 200 -25.31 -6.27 3.48
CA ILE A 200 -25.32 -4.81 3.67
C ILE A 200 -26.68 -4.29 3.23
N ASP A 201 -27.40 -3.58 4.11
CA ASP A 201 -28.72 -3.02 3.77
C ASP A 201 -28.55 -1.79 2.86
N PRO A 202 -28.99 -1.85 1.58
CA PRO A 202 -28.82 -0.76 0.63
C PRO A 202 -29.65 0.50 0.97
N LYS A 203 -30.62 0.39 1.89
CA LYS A 203 -31.44 1.53 2.34
C LYS A 203 -30.75 2.35 3.43
N ARG A 204 -29.64 1.88 3.95
CA ARG A 204 -28.88 2.54 5.02
C ARG A 204 -27.48 2.87 4.52
N SER A 205 -27.12 4.15 4.65
CA SER A 205 -25.73 4.57 4.40
C SER A 205 -24.73 3.73 5.22
N TYR A 206 -23.51 3.57 4.73
CA TYR A 206 -22.46 2.91 5.50
C TYR A 206 -21.12 3.62 5.42
N LEU A 207 -20.34 3.48 6.49
CA LEU A 207 -18.92 3.77 6.57
C LEU A 207 -18.16 2.54 6.10
N LEU A 208 -17.20 2.71 5.19
CA LEU A 208 -16.36 1.63 4.67
C LEU A 208 -14.92 1.74 5.18
N PHE A 209 -14.38 0.66 5.68
CA PHE A 209 -12.95 0.43 5.88
C PHE A 209 -12.49 -0.70 4.96
N VAL A 210 -11.38 -0.50 4.25
CA VAL A 210 -10.73 -1.54 3.43
C VAL A 210 -9.26 -1.63 3.81
N GLY A 211 -8.77 -2.83 4.08
CA GLY A 211 -7.36 -3.01 4.37
C GLY A 211 -7.01 -4.32 5.05
N ARG A 212 -5.71 -4.64 5.06
CA ARG A 212 -5.22 -5.79 5.83
C ARG A 212 -5.30 -5.53 7.33
N ILE A 213 -5.44 -6.60 8.10
CA ILE A 213 -5.44 -6.53 9.56
C ILE A 213 -3.99 -6.39 10.05
N THR A 214 -3.54 -5.17 10.15
CA THR A 214 -2.18 -4.82 10.59
C THR A 214 -2.22 -3.65 11.56
N ARG A 215 -1.22 -3.51 12.43
CA ARG A 215 -1.11 -2.35 13.33
C ARG A 215 -1.03 -1.04 12.55
N GLN A 216 -0.31 -1.06 11.43
CA GLN A 216 -0.15 0.07 10.51
C GLN A 216 -1.48 0.71 10.08
N LYS A 217 -2.50 -0.11 9.83
CA LYS A 217 -3.79 0.37 9.30
C LYS A 217 -4.70 1.02 10.36
N GLY A 218 -4.26 1.08 11.61
CA GLY A 218 -4.95 1.82 12.68
C GLY A 218 -6.35 1.28 13.01
N PHE A 219 -6.60 0.00 12.73
CA PHE A 219 -7.91 -0.63 12.89
C PHE A 219 -8.44 -0.48 14.32
N MET A 220 -7.57 -0.57 15.33
CA MET A 220 -7.98 -0.42 16.73
C MET A 220 -8.45 1.00 17.04
N HIS A 221 -7.92 2.03 16.36
CA HIS A 221 -8.41 3.40 16.48
C HIS A 221 -9.81 3.56 15.88
N LEU A 222 -10.08 2.87 14.75
CA LEU A 222 -11.43 2.84 14.18
C LEU A 222 -12.42 2.19 15.15
N LEU A 223 -12.11 1.01 15.70
CA LEU A 223 -12.99 0.34 16.66
C LEU A 223 -13.23 1.18 17.90
N ARG A 224 -12.21 1.91 18.37
CA ARG A 224 -12.34 2.87 19.48
C ARG A 224 -13.23 4.05 19.08
N ALA A 225 -13.18 4.53 17.83
CA ALA A 225 -14.00 5.64 17.36
C ALA A 225 -15.50 5.28 17.26
N ILE A 226 -15.84 4.01 17.05
CA ILE A 226 -17.22 3.53 16.88
C ILE A 226 -18.14 3.97 18.03
N GLN A 227 -17.64 4.03 19.26
CA GLN A 227 -18.45 4.44 20.42
C GLN A 227 -18.90 5.91 20.38
N PHE A 228 -18.22 6.74 19.58
CA PHE A 228 -18.51 8.18 19.41
C PHE A 228 -19.27 8.48 18.10
N MET A 229 -19.54 7.45 17.28
CA MET A 229 -20.27 7.59 16.04
C MET A 229 -21.79 7.51 16.25
N ASP A 230 -22.52 8.25 15.44
CA ASP A 230 -23.99 8.17 15.38
C ASP A 230 -24.42 6.75 14.93
N ARG A 231 -25.64 6.32 15.30
CA ARG A 231 -26.10 4.94 15.13
C ARG A 231 -26.98 4.71 13.91
N ASP A 232 -27.23 5.71 13.12
CA ASP A 232 -28.16 5.71 11.97
C ASP A 232 -27.57 5.11 10.68
N PHE A 233 -26.28 4.79 10.67
CA PHE A 233 -25.58 4.18 9.54
C PHE A 233 -24.91 2.84 9.92
N GLN A 234 -24.59 2.05 8.91
CA GLN A 234 -23.85 0.79 9.04
C GLN A 234 -22.33 1.03 9.01
N ILE A 235 -21.57 0.07 9.50
CA ILE A 235 -20.11 0.06 9.41
C ILE A 235 -19.69 -1.24 8.73
N VAL A 236 -19.05 -1.12 7.57
CA VAL A 236 -18.54 -2.24 6.79
C VAL A 236 -17.02 -2.28 6.95
N LEU A 237 -16.53 -3.38 7.49
CA LEU A 237 -15.12 -3.65 7.72
C LEU A 237 -14.68 -4.72 6.72
N CYS A 238 -14.17 -4.31 5.55
CA CYS A 238 -13.54 -5.21 4.59
C CYS A 238 -12.07 -5.40 5.01
N ALA A 239 -11.81 -6.37 5.89
CA ALA A 239 -10.54 -6.51 6.56
C ALA A 239 -10.17 -7.99 6.74
N ALA A 240 -9.08 -8.39 6.10
CA ALA A 240 -8.57 -9.77 6.10
C ALA A 240 -7.03 -9.80 6.16
N ALA A 241 -6.45 -10.98 5.99
CA ALA A 241 -5.00 -11.20 5.92
C ALA A 241 -4.23 -10.59 7.12
N PRO A 242 -4.47 -11.06 8.34
CA PRO A 242 -3.75 -10.58 9.52
C PRO A 242 -2.25 -10.91 9.44
N ASP A 243 -1.42 -9.98 9.91
CA ASP A 243 0.05 -10.16 9.93
C ASP A 243 0.48 -11.31 10.85
N THR A 244 -0.25 -11.54 11.96
CA THR A 244 -0.02 -12.66 12.90
C THR A 244 -1.34 -13.21 13.45
N PRO A 245 -1.35 -14.46 13.97
CA PRO A 245 -2.53 -15.04 14.63
C PRO A 245 -2.99 -14.25 15.86
N GLU A 246 -2.05 -13.62 16.58
CA GLU A 246 -2.33 -12.82 17.77
C GLU A 246 -3.13 -11.58 17.40
N ILE A 247 -2.71 -10.85 16.34
CA ILE A 247 -3.43 -9.69 15.81
C ILE A 247 -4.81 -10.09 15.30
N ALA A 248 -4.93 -11.25 14.63
CA ALA A 248 -6.22 -11.79 14.20
C ALA A 248 -7.18 -11.97 15.37
N LYS A 249 -6.69 -12.57 16.47
CA LYS A 249 -7.49 -12.82 17.69
C LYS A 249 -7.87 -11.51 18.39
N GLU A 250 -6.94 -10.56 18.50
CA GLU A 250 -7.18 -9.24 19.09
C GLU A 250 -8.30 -8.51 18.32
N MET A 251 -8.21 -8.52 17.00
CA MET A 251 -9.20 -7.91 16.13
C MET A 251 -10.59 -8.56 16.28
N LYS A 252 -10.65 -9.89 16.24
CA LYS A 252 -11.90 -10.61 16.39
C LYS A 252 -12.61 -10.25 17.68
N ASN A 253 -11.90 -10.28 18.80
CA ASN A 253 -12.45 -9.90 20.11
C ASN A 253 -12.95 -8.45 20.12
N ALA A 254 -12.18 -7.53 19.52
CA ALA A 254 -12.55 -6.12 19.49
C ALA A 254 -13.80 -5.85 18.62
N VAL A 255 -13.94 -6.55 17.48
CA VAL A 255 -15.14 -6.48 16.64
C VAL A 255 -16.36 -7.05 17.36
N GLU A 256 -16.22 -8.19 18.05
CA GLU A 256 -17.31 -8.79 18.84
C GLU A 256 -17.76 -7.85 19.96
N CYS A 257 -16.83 -7.23 20.68
CA CYS A 257 -17.15 -6.20 21.69
C CYS A 257 -17.87 -4.98 21.09
N ALA A 258 -17.46 -4.54 19.91
CA ALA A 258 -18.10 -3.42 19.21
C ALA A 258 -19.53 -3.79 18.78
N ARG A 259 -19.76 -5.01 18.26
CA ARG A 259 -21.10 -5.52 17.88
C ARG A 259 -22.06 -5.61 19.05
N MET A 260 -21.59 -5.98 20.25
CA MET A 260 -22.44 -5.98 21.45
C MET A 260 -22.95 -4.58 21.83
N ARG A 261 -22.20 -3.53 21.49
CA ARG A 261 -22.52 -2.15 21.83
C ARG A 261 -23.29 -1.41 20.72
N ARG A 262 -23.13 -1.86 19.47
CA ARG A 262 -23.70 -1.22 18.30
C ARG A 262 -24.10 -2.25 17.25
N PRO A 263 -25.39 -2.34 16.85
CA PRO A 263 -25.81 -3.14 15.70
C PRO A 263 -25.33 -2.52 14.37
N GLY A 264 -25.33 -3.33 13.30
CA GLY A 264 -24.99 -2.85 11.94
C GLY A 264 -23.49 -2.75 11.66
N ILE A 265 -22.66 -3.51 12.40
CA ILE A 265 -21.25 -3.74 12.06
C ILE A 265 -21.14 -5.03 11.25
N ILE A 266 -20.74 -4.91 10.00
CA ILE A 266 -20.55 -6.00 9.05
C ILE A 266 -19.05 -6.18 8.86
N TRP A 267 -18.54 -7.39 9.06
CA TRP A 267 -17.13 -7.70 8.84
C TRP A 267 -17.00 -8.73 7.73
N ILE A 268 -16.32 -8.33 6.65
CA ILE A 268 -15.94 -9.14 5.51
C ILE A 268 -14.50 -9.62 5.78
N ASP A 269 -14.38 -10.88 6.24
CA ASP A 269 -13.10 -11.49 6.62
C ASP A 269 -12.53 -12.33 5.48
N GLU A 270 -12.48 -11.71 4.29
CA GLU A 270 -11.83 -12.28 3.11
C GLU A 270 -11.18 -11.18 2.26
N MET A 271 -10.19 -11.55 1.47
CA MET A 271 -9.66 -10.68 0.44
C MET A 271 -10.66 -10.65 -0.71
N VAL A 272 -11.24 -9.50 -0.96
CA VAL A 272 -12.20 -9.30 -2.06
C VAL A 272 -11.46 -8.97 -3.35
N ASP A 273 -12.02 -9.38 -4.48
CA ASP A 273 -11.53 -8.96 -5.78
C ASP A 273 -11.83 -7.48 -6.05
N GLN A 274 -11.19 -6.93 -7.08
CA GLN A 274 -11.31 -5.53 -7.44
C GLN A 274 -12.75 -5.12 -7.80
N LYS A 275 -13.52 -6.00 -8.49
CA LYS A 275 -14.91 -5.70 -8.85
C LYS A 275 -15.76 -5.48 -7.61
N ILE A 276 -15.64 -6.38 -6.64
CA ILE A 276 -16.33 -6.28 -5.34
C ILE A 276 -15.84 -5.05 -4.57
N ALA A 277 -14.55 -4.76 -4.58
CA ALA A 277 -14.00 -3.57 -3.93
C ALA A 277 -14.59 -2.27 -4.53
N CYS A 278 -14.68 -2.17 -5.87
CA CYS A 278 -15.31 -1.03 -6.55
C CYS A 278 -16.78 -0.85 -6.18
N GLU A 279 -17.56 -1.94 -6.08
CA GLU A 279 -18.94 -1.88 -5.62
C GLU A 279 -19.02 -1.37 -4.17
N LEU A 280 -18.19 -1.91 -3.27
CA LEU A 280 -18.14 -1.46 -1.88
C LEU A 280 -17.72 0.01 -1.75
N TYR A 281 -16.76 0.49 -2.54
CA TYR A 281 -16.40 1.91 -2.57
C TYR A 281 -17.55 2.75 -3.11
N SER A 282 -18.13 2.40 -4.25
CA SER A 282 -19.15 3.20 -4.96
C SER A 282 -20.39 3.50 -4.14
N ASP A 283 -20.81 2.54 -3.32
CA ASP A 283 -22.02 2.66 -2.48
C ASP A 283 -21.71 3.19 -1.06
N ALA A 284 -20.43 3.28 -0.69
CA ALA A 284 -20.06 3.80 0.62
C ALA A 284 -20.34 5.30 0.75
N ALA A 285 -20.99 5.68 1.84
CA ALA A 285 -21.20 7.09 2.13
C ALA A 285 -19.90 7.82 2.52
N VAL A 286 -18.97 7.11 3.18
CA VAL A 286 -17.66 7.61 3.60
C VAL A 286 -16.68 6.44 3.62
N PHE A 287 -15.49 6.65 3.10
CA PHE A 287 -14.34 5.76 3.28
C PHE A 287 -13.47 6.25 4.43
N ILE A 288 -13.02 5.35 5.31
CA ILE A 288 -12.15 5.67 6.46
C ILE A 288 -10.78 5.03 6.33
N CYS A 289 -9.71 5.84 6.45
CA CYS A 289 -8.33 5.40 6.48
C CYS A 289 -7.61 5.89 7.75
N PRO A 290 -7.75 5.20 8.91
CA PRO A 290 -7.21 5.64 10.19
C PRO A 290 -5.75 5.18 10.41
N SER A 291 -4.98 5.02 9.34
CA SER A 291 -3.61 4.50 9.36
C SER A 291 -2.71 5.33 10.29
N ILE A 292 -1.82 4.65 11.03
CA ILE A 292 -0.78 5.31 11.83
C ILE A 292 0.51 5.54 11.04
N TYR A 293 0.71 4.78 9.97
CA TYR A 293 1.79 4.93 9.01
C TYR A 293 1.28 4.59 7.61
N GLU A 294 1.40 5.53 6.68
CA GLU A 294 0.94 5.34 5.30
C GLU A 294 1.88 6.08 4.34
N PRO A 295 2.83 5.40 3.71
CA PRO A 295 3.80 6.04 2.81
C PRO A 295 3.16 6.80 1.66
N PHE A 296 2.04 6.31 1.13
CA PHE A 296 1.28 6.99 0.08
C PHE A 296 -0.24 6.92 0.31
N GLY A 297 -0.81 5.72 0.37
CA GLY A 297 -2.25 5.51 0.61
C GLY A 297 -3.07 5.29 -0.66
N ILE A 298 -2.69 4.29 -1.48
CA ILE A 298 -3.41 3.92 -2.72
C ILE A 298 -4.90 3.70 -2.45
N ILE A 299 -5.28 3.10 -1.33
CA ILE A 299 -6.68 2.84 -0.97
C ILE A 299 -7.53 4.12 -0.88
N ASN A 300 -6.92 5.28 -0.59
CA ASN A 300 -7.61 6.56 -0.64
C ASN A 300 -7.88 6.97 -2.10
N LEU A 301 -6.93 6.71 -3.02
CA LEU A 301 -7.15 6.94 -4.45
C LEU A 301 -8.23 6.02 -5.02
N GLU A 302 -8.29 4.76 -4.59
CA GLU A 302 -9.33 3.80 -4.98
C GLU A 302 -10.72 4.33 -4.58
N ALA A 303 -10.88 4.80 -3.33
CA ALA A 303 -12.11 5.42 -2.86
C ALA A 303 -12.45 6.68 -3.65
N MET A 304 -11.48 7.59 -3.84
CA MET A 304 -11.66 8.82 -4.60
C MET A 304 -12.01 8.54 -6.07
N ALA A 305 -11.40 7.54 -6.70
CA ALA A 305 -11.71 7.12 -8.07
C ALA A 305 -13.15 6.61 -8.21
N CYS A 306 -13.72 6.03 -7.16
CA CYS A 306 -15.11 5.61 -7.07
C CYS A 306 -16.07 6.71 -6.56
N GLU A 307 -15.61 7.96 -6.50
CA GLU A 307 -16.36 9.13 -6.00
C GLU A 307 -16.78 9.02 -4.52
N THR A 308 -16.01 8.32 -3.71
CA THR A 308 -16.29 8.16 -2.29
C THR A 308 -15.46 9.15 -1.48
N PRO A 309 -16.08 10.03 -0.67
CA PRO A 309 -15.35 10.97 0.17
C PRO A 309 -14.56 10.26 1.25
N VAL A 310 -13.38 10.79 1.55
CA VAL A 310 -12.42 10.17 2.46
C VAL A 310 -12.38 10.88 3.81
N VAL A 311 -12.34 10.11 4.91
CA VAL A 311 -11.86 10.59 6.21
C VAL A 311 -10.59 9.82 6.53
N ALA A 312 -9.47 10.50 6.73
CA ALA A 312 -8.20 9.82 6.92
C ALA A 312 -7.35 10.50 8.00
N SER A 313 -6.43 9.75 8.59
CA SER A 313 -5.38 10.33 9.42
C SER A 313 -4.44 11.20 8.60
N ALA A 314 -4.01 12.33 9.15
CA ALA A 314 -3.08 13.27 8.51
C ALA A 314 -1.62 12.77 8.62
N VAL A 315 -1.33 11.55 8.11
CA VAL A 315 0.00 10.92 8.18
C VAL A 315 0.55 10.60 6.79
N GLY A 316 1.87 10.61 6.68
CA GLY A 316 2.58 10.18 5.47
C GLY A 316 2.07 10.84 4.19
N GLY A 317 2.02 10.06 3.12
CA GLY A 317 1.55 10.47 1.80
C GLY A 317 0.04 10.71 1.69
N ILE A 318 -0.77 10.33 2.70
CA ILE A 318 -2.22 10.64 2.70
C ILE A 318 -2.44 12.14 2.51
N LYS A 319 -1.60 12.98 3.11
CA LYS A 319 -1.65 14.46 3.01
C LYS A 319 -1.44 14.98 1.58
N GLU A 320 -0.84 14.17 0.71
CA GLU A 320 -0.60 14.51 -0.70
C GLU A 320 -1.72 13.96 -1.61
N VAL A 321 -2.42 12.95 -1.17
CA VAL A 321 -3.57 12.32 -1.86
C VAL A 321 -4.85 13.07 -1.55
N VAL A 322 -5.20 13.20 -0.27
CA VAL A 322 -6.44 13.84 0.21
C VAL A 322 -6.21 15.31 0.50
N VAL A 323 -7.07 16.17 -0.03
CA VAL A 323 -7.09 17.62 0.26
C VAL A 323 -8.16 17.88 1.32
N ASP A 324 -7.72 18.35 2.51
CA ASP A 324 -8.61 18.59 3.64
C ASP A 324 -9.66 19.65 3.32
N GLY A 325 -10.94 19.32 3.56
CA GLY A 325 -12.08 20.19 3.28
C GLY A 325 -12.48 20.30 1.81
N GLU A 326 -11.84 19.54 0.89
CA GLU A 326 -12.14 19.56 -0.55
C GLU A 326 -12.46 18.15 -1.10
N THR A 327 -11.59 17.16 -0.83
CA THR A 327 -11.80 15.76 -1.30
C THR A 327 -12.11 14.82 -0.14
N GLY A 328 -12.05 15.32 1.09
CA GLY A 328 -12.24 14.57 2.31
C GLY A 328 -11.87 15.38 3.54
N PHE A 329 -11.73 14.69 4.67
CA PHE A 329 -11.21 15.29 5.90
C PHE A 329 -9.94 14.58 6.35
N LEU A 330 -8.94 15.38 6.72
CA LEU A 330 -7.73 14.91 7.39
C LEU A 330 -7.85 15.14 8.91
N VAL A 331 -7.61 14.07 9.66
CA VAL A 331 -7.66 14.10 11.13
C VAL A 331 -6.24 14.03 11.68
N SER A 332 -5.86 15.02 12.45
CA SER A 332 -4.53 15.09 13.06
C SER A 332 -4.29 13.90 13.99
N LEU A 333 -3.17 13.24 13.84
CA LEU A 333 -2.68 12.16 14.69
C LEU A 333 -1.38 12.61 15.37
N GLU A 334 -1.44 12.85 16.67
CA GLU A 334 -0.27 13.08 17.50
C GLU A 334 0.34 11.73 17.86
N GLN A 335 1.56 11.45 17.40
CA GLN A 335 2.23 10.16 17.57
C GLN A 335 3.42 10.25 18.50
N MET A 336 3.75 9.13 19.14
CA MET A 336 5.03 8.93 19.81
C MET A 336 6.16 9.12 18.80
N LYS A 337 7.26 9.74 19.21
CA LYS A 337 8.45 9.91 18.37
C LYS A 337 9.26 8.63 18.20
N GLU A 338 9.07 7.69 19.11
CA GLU A 338 9.76 6.41 19.16
C GLU A 338 8.79 5.27 18.89
N SER A 339 9.36 4.11 18.50
CA SER A 339 8.60 2.86 18.37
C SER A 339 7.72 2.62 19.61
N PRO A 340 6.45 2.24 19.44
CA PRO A 340 5.79 1.76 18.22
C PRO A 340 5.09 2.85 17.37
N PHE A 341 5.37 4.14 17.56
CA PHE A 341 4.77 5.27 16.82
C PHE A 341 3.25 5.37 16.99
N GLU A 342 2.74 4.86 18.08
CA GLU A 342 1.31 4.89 18.40
C GLU A 342 0.82 6.30 18.74
N ALA A 343 -0.50 6.48 18.72
CA ALA A 343 -1.13 7.72 19.11
C ALA A 343 -0.82 8.06 20.58
N THR A 344 -0.35 9.29 20.86
CA THR A 344 -0.12 9.75 22.23
C THR A 344 -1.43 9.93 23.00
N ASN A 345 -2.52 10.28 22.30
CA ASN A 345 -3.88 10.38 22.85
C ASN A 345 -4.89 9.64 21.95
N PRO A 346 -4.99 8.29 22.08
CA PRO A 346 -5.89 7.50 21.25
C PRO A 346 -7.36 7.86 21.36
N ASP A 347 -7.81 8.35 22.55
CA ASP A 347 -9.22 8.73 22.75
C ASP A 347 -9.56 10.06 22.09
N LYS A 348 -8.62 11.02 22.09
CA LYS A 348 -8.78 12.27 21.32
C LYS A 348 -8.89 11.95 19.83
N PHE A 349 -7.94 11.18 19.30
CA PHE A 349 -7.94 10.79 17.89
C PHE A 349 -9.23 10.06 17.48
N ALA A 350 -9.71 9.13 18.31
CA ALA A 350 -10.95 8.41 18.07
C ALA A 350 -12.18 9.35 18.04
N ARG A 351 -12.26 10.34 18.94
CA ARG A 351 -13.32 11.35 18.93
C ARG A 351 -13.24 12.25 17.70
N ASP A 352 -12.05 12.69 17.33
CA ASP A 352 -11.85 13.56 16.16
C ASP A 352 -12.22 12.82 14.86
N LEU A 353 -11.83 11.53 14.70
CA LEU A 353 -12.29 10.68 13.61
C LEU A 353 -13.81 10.58 13.54
N ALA A 354 -14.46 10.24 14.67
CA ALA A 354 -15.89 10.10 14.74
C ALA A 354 -16.61 11.42 14.41
N ALA A 355 -16.10 12.56 14.86
CA ALA A 355 -16.68 13.87 14.57
C ALA A 355 -16.71 14.17 13.06
N ARG A 356 -15.62 13.87 12.32
CA ARG A 356 -15.55 14.08 10.86
C ARG A 356 -16.44 13.09 10.11
N ILE A 357 -16.50 11.83 10.54
CA ILE A 357 -17.40 10.82 9.99
C ILE A 357 -18.86 11.26 10.18
N ASN A 358 -19.26 11.59 11.39
CA ASN A 358 -20.63 12.05 11.70
C ASN A 358 -21.00 13.30 10.88
N GLN A 359 -20.05 14.23 10.69
CA GLN A 359 -20.24 15.43 9.87
C GLN A 359 -20.61 15.08 8.42
N LEU A 360 -19.87 14.16 7.78
CA LEU A 360 -20.14 13.71 6.40
C LEU A 360 -21.41 12.88 6.32
N MET A 361 -21.67 12.00 7.30
CA MET A 361 -22.88 11.18 7.32
C MET A 361 -24.16 12.02 7.31
N LYS A 362 -24.16 13.18 8.00
CA LYS A 362 -25.28 14.12 8.08
C LYS A 362 -25.41 15.03 6.86
N LYS A 363 -24.42 15.12 5.97
CA LYS A 363 -24.39 16.11 4.86
C LYS A 363 -24.24 15.42 3.49
N PRO A 364 -25.34 14.90 2.90
CA PRO A 364 -25.29 14.22 1.61
C PRO A 364 -24.66 15.06 0.49
N GLN A 365 -25.03 16.36 0.40
CA GLN A 365 -24.49 17.27 -0.62
C GLN A 365 -22.96 17.41 -0.52
N LEU A 366 -22.44 17.52 0.69
CA LEU A 366 -21.01 17.63 0.93
C LEU A 366 -20.28 16.32 0.54
N ARG A 367 -20.90 15.16 0.75
CA ARG A 367 -20.36 13.87 0.29
C ARG A 367 -20.24 13.83 -1.24
N GLU A 368 -21.25 14.27 -1.95
CA GLU A 368 -21.24 14.33 -3.42
C GLU A 368 -20.19 15.32 -3.95
N GLU A 369 -20.06 16.49 -3.30
CA GLU A 369 -19.04 17.49 -3.63
C GLU A 369 -17.63 16.92 -3.46
N PHE A 370 -17.34 16.33 -2.30
CA PHE A 370 -16.03 15.71 -2.02
C PHE A 370 -15.75 14.52 -2.91
N GLY A 371 -16.75 13.67 -3.19
CA GLY A 371 -16.60 12.53 -4.09
C GLY A 371 -16.23 12.96 -5.51
N ARG A 372 -16.93 13.93 -6.09
CA ARG A 372 -16.60 14.49 -7.43
C ARG A 372 -15.24 15.16 -7.46
N ALA A 373 -14.91 15.96 -6.43
CA ALA A 373 -13.60 16.59 -6.33
C ALA A 373 -12.48 15.56 -6.20
N GLY A 374 -12.71 14.48 -5.44
CA GLY A 374 -11.81 13.35 -5.29
C GLY A 374 -11.52 12.65 -6.62
N ARG A 375 -12.56 12.32 -7.37
CA ARG A 375 -12.45 11.71 -8.71
C ARG A 375 -11.63 12.60 -9.65
N LYS A 376 -11.98 13.87 -9.76
CA LYS A 376 -11.27 14.85 -10.58
C LYS A 376 -9.79 14.93 -10.22
N ARG A 377 -9.47 14.98 -8.93
CA ARG A 377 -8.08 15.00 -8.46
C ARG A 377 -7.32 13.74 -8.85
N ALA A 378 -7.94 12.55 -8.74
CA ALA A 378 -7.34 11.29 -9.17
C ALA A 378 -6.99 11.32 -10.66
N GLU A 379 -7.91 11.80 -11.50
CA GLU A 379 -7.72 11.95 -12.95
C GLU A 379 -6.57 12.89 -13.31
N GLU A 380 -6.50 14.06 -12.68
CA GLU A 380 -5.52 15.10 -13.02
C GLU A 380 -4.11 14.78 -12.54
N ASN A 381 -3.95 14.06 -11.41
CA ASN A 381 -2.66 13.99 -10.73
C ASN A 381 -2.04 12.59 -10.64
N PHE A 382 -2.83 11.51 -10.77
CA PHE A 382 -2.39 10.16 -10.40
C PHE A 382 -2.57 9.12 -11.51
N SER A 383 -2.49 9.50 -12.79
CA SER A 383 -2.58 8.54 -13.89
C SER A 383 -1.28 7.73 -14.03
N TRP A 384 -1.38 6.42 -14.22
CA TRP A 384 -0.20 5.54 -14.44
C TRP A 384 0.64 5.98 -15.65
N ALA A 385 0.01 6.51 -16.71
CA ALA A 385 0.73 7.03 -17.86
C ALA A 385 1.67 8.21 -17.50
N ALA A 386 1.23 9.12 -16.62
CA ALA A 386 2.07 10.21 -16.15
C ALA A 386 3.20 9.72 -15.24
N ILE A 387 2.90 8.74 -14.36
CA ILE A 387 3.88 8.12 -13.47
C ILE A 387 4.97 7.39 -14.29
N ALA A 388 4.57 6.59 -15.27
CA ALA A 388 5.51 5.87 -16.14
C ALA A 388 6.41 6.84 -16.93
N ARG A 389 5.88 7.95 -17.44
CA ARG A 389 6.70 8.96 -18.12
C ARG A 389 7.76 9.57 -17.19
N LYS A 390 7.40 9.92 -15.95
CA LYS A 390 8.35 10.43 -14.95
C LYS A 390 9.42 9.40 -14.60
N THR A 391 9.02 8.14 -14.42
CA THR A 391 9.93 7.03 -14.12
C THR A 391 10.90 6.78 -15.29
N LYS A 392 10.40 6.77 -16.53
CA LYS A 392 11.23 6.63 -17.72
C LYS A 392 12.23 7.78 -17.85
N ALA A 393 11.79 9.03 -17.64
CA ALA A 393 12.68 10.19 -17.67
C ALA A 393 13.81 10.07 -16.65
N LEU A 394 13.53 9.56 -15.44
CA LEU A 394 14.56 9.27 -14.45
C LEU A 394 15.55 8.21 -14.95
N TYR A 395 15.08 7.12 -15.56
CA TYR A 395 15.96 6.11 -16.13
C TYR A 395 16.88 6.66 -17.22
N GLU A 396 16.39 7.57 -18.04
CA GLU A 396 17.17 8.21 -19.09
C GLU A 396 18.34 9.03 -18.54
N THR A 397 18.22 9.59 -17.34
CA THR A 397 19.33 10.30 -16.66
C THR A 397 20.44 9.36 -16.15
N LEU A 398 20.13 8.08 -15.96
CA LEU A 398 21.06 7.09 -15.42
C LEU A 398 21.75 6.27 -16.52
N LYS A 399 21.26 6.35 -17.74
CA LYS A 399 21.86 5.63 -18.88
C LYS A 399 23.24 6.23 -19.20
N ARG A 400 24.27 5.38 -19.10
CA ARG A 400 25.65 5.72 -19.45
C ARG A 400 25.90 5.55 -20.94
#